data_be5388da4e104347673446eb64e1305d
#
_entry.id   be5388da4e104347673446eb64e1305d
#
_cell.length_a   1.000
_cell.length_b   1.000
_cell.length_c   1.000
_cell.angle_alpha   90.00
_cell.angle_beta   90.00
_cell.angle_gamma   90.00
#
_symmetry.space_group_name_H-M   'P 1'
#
loop_
_entity.id
_entity.type
_entity.pdbx_description
1 polymer ?
#
loop_
_entity_poly.entity_id
_entity_poly.type
_entity_poly.pdbx_seq_one_letter_code
_entity_poly.pdbx_strand_id
1 'polypeptide(L)'
;MPERVPAAPAVRTEANLQMVEDGTWDEASGGLDLADGETPTFSGRAVAQLASLGPEAMMARSGNVEVVAELAQEFGFTDVGGSRPASIRSLQYLLPNFVFPQIEKESGKPVPAWLRDNVPDLLLPWFIFSGPPPDAEN
;
A
#
# COMPACT_ATOMS: atom_id res chain seq x y z
N MET A 1 -20.14 9.12 8.39
CA MET A 1 -19.24 7.95 8.15
C MET A 1 -17.83 8.45 8.27
N PRO A 2 -17.02 7.93 9.17
CA PRO A 2 -15.60 8.27 9.13
C PRO A 2 -15.03 7.78 7.80
N GLU A 3 -14.38 8.67 7.07
CA GLU A 3 -13.61 8.31 5.88
C GLU A 3 -12.63 7.22 6.28
N ARG A 4 -12.77 6.07 5.65
CA ARG A 4 -11.76 5.02 5.77
C ARG A 4 -10.50 5.53 5.07
N VAL A 5 -9.50 5.86 5.85
CA VAL A 5 -8.14 5.97 5.35
C VAL A 5 -7.82 4.62 4.71
N PRO A 6 -7.43 4.57 3.43
CA PRO A 6 -7.04 3.32 2.82
C PRO A 6 -5.93 2.71 3.67
N ALA A 7 -6.20 1.52 4.21
CA ALA A 7 -5.18 0.78 4.91
C ALA A 7 -4.01 0.53 3.96
N ALA A 8 -2.79 0.72 4.44
CA ALA A 8 -1.59 0.26 3.75
C ALA A 8 -1.77 -1.21 3.32
N PRO A 9 -1.05 -1.69 2.29
CA PRO A 9 -1.08 -3.10 1.95
C PRO A 9 -0.94 -3.92 3.23
N ALA A 10 -1.90 -4.81 3.47
CA ALA A 10 -1.96 -5.51 4.73
C ALA A 10 -0.74 -6.40 4.91
N VAL A 11 -0.18 -6.41 6.11
CA VAL A 11 0.93 -7.31 6.46
C VAL A 11 0.34 -8.62 6.96
N ARG A 12 0.82 -9.75 6.44
CA ARG A 12 0.44 -11.09 6.85
C ARG A 12 1.08 -11.47 8.18
N THR A 13 0.62 -10.83 9.25
CA THR A 13 0.98 -11.18 10.61
C THR A 13 0.16 -12.37 11.10
N GLU A 14 0.61 -13.03 12.15
CA GLU A 14 -0.15 -14.12 12.79
C GLU A 14 -1.55 -13.64 13.21
N ALA A 15 -1.65 -12.44 13.77
CA ALA A 15 -2.93 -11.86 14.17
C ALA A 15 -3.88 -11.66 12.98
N ASN A 16 -3.38 -11.14 11.86
CA ASN A 16 -4.20 -10.92 10.66
C ASN A 16 -4.61 -12.25 10.01
N LEU A 17 -3.72 -13.24 9.99
CA LEU A 17 -4.05 -14.59 9.53
C LEU A 17 -5.12 -15.23 10.40
N GLN A 18 -5.05 -15.07 11.73
CA GLN A 18 -6.07 -15.54 12.64
C GLN A 18 -7.44 -14.89 12.36
N MET A 19 -7.46 -13.57 12.06
CA MET A 19 -8.71 -12.89 11.69
C MET A 19 -9.33 -13.44 10.41
N VAL A 20 -8.52 -13.90 9.44
CA VAL A 20 -9.02 -14.58 8.25
C VAL A 20 -9.68 -15.92 8.62
N GLU A 21 -9.03 -16.72 9.49
CA GLU A 21 -9.58 -17.99 9.96
C GLU A 21 -10.88 -17.79 10.75
N ASP A 22 -10.95 -16.73 11.56
CA ASP A 22 -12.14 -16.40 12.36
C ASP A 22 -13.26 -15.75 11.55
N GLY A 23 -13.02 -15.40 10.27
CA GLY A 23 -13.98 -14.74 9.41
C GLY A 23 -14.23 -13.26 9.71
N THR A 24 -13.37 -12.62 10.51
CA THR A 24 -13.49 -11.19 10.90
C THR A 24 -12.62 -10.26 10.06
N TRP A 25 -11.77 -10.79 9.20
CA TRP A 25 -10.84 -10.02 8.40
C TRP A 25 -11.51 -9.04 7.43
N ASP A 26 -12.55 -9.48 6.73
CA ASP A 26 -13.23 -8.64 5.72
C ASP A 26 -13.84 -7.39 6.34
N GLU A 27 -14.44 -7.51 7.53
CA GLU A 27 -14.97 -6.36 8.26
C GLU A 27 -13.85 -5.41 8.72
N ALA A 28 -12.77 -5.95 9.26
CA ALA A 28 -11.65 -5.18 9.79
C ALA A 28 -10.85 -4.47 8.68
N SER A 29 -10.64 -5.14 7.53
CA SER A 29 -9.82 -4.64 6.43
C SER A 29 -10.61 -3.85 5.38
N GLY A 30 -11.93 -3.98 5.38
CA GLY A 30 -12.77 -3.43 4.32
C GLY A 30 -12.78 -4.24 3.04
N GLY A 31 -12.47 -5.55 3.12
CA GLY A 31 -12.51 -6.48 2.00
C GLY A 31 -11.18 -6.61 1.25
N LEU A 32 -10.05 -6.28 1.90
CA LEU A 32 -8.72 -6.52 1.32
C LEU A 32 -8.40 -8.02 1.34
N ASP A 33 -7.88 -8.54 0.23
CA ASP A 33 -7.34 -9.89 0.21
C ASP A 33 -5.97 -9.92 0.90
N LEU A 34 -5.89 -10.63 2.03
CA LEU A 34 -4.63 -10.77 2.76
C LEU A 34 -3.59 -11.59 1.98
N ALA A 35 -4.01 -12.40 0.99
CA ALA A 35 -3.10 -13.13 0.12
C ALA A 35 -2.22 -12.19 -0.73
N ASP A 36 -2.73 -11.01 -1.08
CA ASP A 36 -1.98 -9.97 -1.80
C ASP A 36 -1.11 -9.11 -0.88
N GLY A 37 -1.19 -9.35 0.43
CA GLY A 37 -0.42 -8.63 1.44
C GLY A 37 1.06 -9.01 1.46
N GLU A 38 1.86 -8.18 2.11
CA GLU A 38 3.27 -8.42 2.33
C GLU A 38 3.52 -9.30 3.56
N THR A 39 4.66 -10.00 3.58
CA THR A 39 5.11 -10.70 4.79
C THR A 39 5.89 -9.73 5.71
N PRO A 40 6.00 -10.01 7.04
CA PRO A 40 6.85 -9.22 7.93
C PRO A 40 8.33 -9.17 7.48
N THR A 41 8.79 -10.21 6.77
CA THR A 41 10.16 -10.28 6.23
C THR A 41 10.42 -9.20 5.19
N PHE A 42 9.40 -8.75 4.46
CA PHE A 42 9.54 -7.72 3.43
C PHE A 42 10.04 -6.40 4.02
N SER A 43 9.42 -5.93 5.10
CA SER A 43 9.90 -4.76 5.84
C SER A 43 11.30 -4.97 6.41
N GLY A 44 11.61 -6.16 6.91
CA GLY A 44 12.94 -6.51 7.38
C GLY A 44 14.00 -6.41 6.28
N ARG A 45 13.68 -6.84 5.07
CA ARG A 45 14.57 -6.70 3.90
C ARG A 45 14.83 -5.24 3.55
N ALA A 46 13.80 -4.38 3.63
CA ALA A 46 13.96 -2.94 3.42
C ALA A 46 14.91 -2.32 4.45
N VAL A 47 14.74 -2.65 5.73
CA VAL A 47 15.64 -2.19 6.80
C VAL A 47 17.07 -2.66 6.56
N ALA A 48 17.28 -3.91 6.16
CA ALA A 48 18.60 -4.44 5.86
C ALA A 48 19.26 -3.69 4.69
N GLN A 49 18.51 -3.37 3.64
CA GLN A 49 19.02 -2.58 2.51
C GLN A 49 19.41 -1.17 2.93
N LEU A 50 18.55 -0.49 3.69
CA LEU A 50 18.86 0.84 4.21
C LEU A 50 20.08 0.83 5.12
N ALA A 51 20.20 -0.17 6.00
CA ALA A 51 21.35 -0.33 6.90
C ALA A 51 22.66 -0.61 6.15
N SER A 52 22.61 -1.11 4.92
CA SER A 52 23.79 -1.33 4.08
C SER A 52 24.29 -0.08 3.36
N LEU A 53 23.50 1.01 3.39
CA LEU A 53 23.91 2.28 2.79
C LEU A 53 25.04 2.94 3.59
N GLY A 54 25.90 3.69 2.90
CA GLY A 54 26.90 4.52 3.57
C GLY A 54 26.25 5.68 4.33
N PRO A 55 26.96 6.30 5.30
CA PRO A 55 26.43 7.35 6.15
C PRO A 55 25.83 8.54 5.39
N GLU A 56 26.46 8.95 4.30
CA GLU A 56 26.01 10.07 3.48
C GLU A 56 24.66 9.76 2.80
N ALA A 57 24.52 8.57 2.22
CA ALA A 57 23.28 8.13 1.58
C ALA A 57 22.14 7.95 2.58
N MET A 58 22.44 7.47 3.79
CA MET A 58 21.47 7.38 4.89
C MET A 58 21.03 8.76 5.37
N MET A 59 21.97 9.69 5.54
CA MET A 59 21.65 11.06 5.96
C MET A 59 20.78 11.80 4.95
N ALA A 60 20.94 11.54 3.66
CA ALA A 60 20.10 12.11 2.61
C ALA A 60 18.63 11.66 2.69
N ARG A 61 18.36 10.52 3.34
CA ARG A 61 17.01 9.97 3.56
C ARG A 61 16.43 10.31 4.94
N SER A 62 17.22 10.95 5.80
CA SER A 62 16.79 11.29 7.17
C SER A 62 15.57 12.20 7.16
N GLY A 63 14.55 11.83 7.95
CA GLY A 63 13.29 12.56 8.03
C GLY A 63 12.26 12.17 6.95
N ASN A 64 12.61 11.34 5.98
CA ASN A 64 11.68 10.85 4.98
C ASN A 64 10.85 9.68 5.52
N VAL A 65 9.62 9.56 5.01
CA VAL A 65 8.81 8.36 5.14
C VAL A 65 9.02 7.53 3.87
N GLU A 66 9.54 6.32 4.04
CA GLU A 66 9.85 5.42 2.94
C GLU A 66 8.76 4.35 2.78
N VAL A 67 8.37 4.08 1.54
CA VAL A 67 7.45 2.99 1.22
C VAL A 67 8.24 1.74 0.89
N VAL A 68 8.01 0.66 1.60
CA VAL A 68 8.78 -0.60 1.45
C VAL A 68 8.73 -1.13 0.02
N ALA A 69 7.56 -1.10 -0.63
CA ALA A 69 7.42 -1.54 -2.00
C ALA A 69 8.24 -0.70 -3.00
N GLU A 70 8.40 0.59 -2.74
CA GLU A 70 9.22 1.48 -3.58
C GLU A 70 10.71 1.27 -3.32
N LEU A 71 11.12 1.05 -2.07
CA LEU A 71 12.49 0.62 -1.74
C LEU A 71 12.83 -0.72 -2.40
N ALA A 72 11.87 -1.65 -2.44
CA ALA A 72 12.06 -2.93 -3.11
C ALA A 72 12.33 -2.77 -4.62
N GLN A 73 11.66 -1.84 -5.27
CA GLN A 73 11.93 -1.50 -6.67
C GLN A 73 13.30 -0.83 -6.85
N GLU A 74 13.63 0.11 -5.99
CA GLU A 74 14.90 0.86 -6.04
C GLU A 74 16.10 -0.08 -5.82
N PHE A 75 16.05 -0.95 -4.82
CA PHE A 75 17.15 -1.84 -4.44
C PHE A 75 17.07 -3.24 -5.08
N GLY A 76 16.01 -3.55 -5.80
CA GLY A 76 15.87 -4.80 -6.54
C GLY A 76 15.61 -6.04 -5.69
N PHE A 77 14.97 -5.90 -4.53
CA PHE A 77 14.56 -7.06 -3.72
C PHE A 77 13.05 -7.36 -3.85
N THR A 78 12.67 -8.55 -3.46
CA THR A 78 11.29 -9.03 -3.45
C THR A 78 10.91 -9.49 -2.04
N ASP A 79 9.63 -9.76 -1.85
CA ASP A 79 9.16 -10.48 -0.65
C ASP A 79 9.47 -11.97 -0.74
N VAL A 80 9.16 -12.71 0.29
CA VAL A 80 9.32 -14.17 0.35
C VAL A 80 8.57 -14.81 -0.82
N GLY A 81 9.22 -15.78 -1.48
CA GLY A 81 8.64 -16.44 -2.66
C GLY A 81 8.68 -15.62 -3.96
N GLY A 82 9.37 -14.48 -3.94
CA GLY A 82 9.54 -13.64 -5.13
C GLY A 82 8.37 -12.70 -5.42
N SER A 83 7.40 -12.58 -4.51
CA SER A 83 6.28 -11.65 -4.68
C SER A 83 6.75 -10.19 -4.62
N ARG A 84 5.98 -9.32 -5.28
CA ARG A 84 6.23 -7.88 -5.35
C ARG A 84 5.00 -7.12 -4.89
N PRO A 85 4.84 -6.91 -3.57
CA PRO A 85 3.73 -6.13 -3.05
C PRO A 85 3.67 -4.74 -3.68
N ALA A 86 2.46 -4.26 -3.94
CA ALA A 86 2.26 -2.96 -4.56
C ALA A 86 2.51 -1.82 -3.58
N SER A 87 2.93 -0.65 -4.10
CA SER A 87 2.96 0.58 -3.32
C SER A 87 1.55 1.07 -3.01
N ILE A 88 1.34 1.59 -1.80
CA ILE A 88 0.09 2.26 -1.40
C ILE A 88 -0.21 3.48 -2.27
N ARG A 89 0.79 4.04 -2.94
CA ARG A 89 0.64 5.18 -3.85
C ARG A 89 0.29 4.77 -5.28
N SER A 90 0.32 3.49 -5.59
CA SER A 90 0.06 2.98 -6.94
C SER A 90 -1.42 3.11 -7.31
N LEU A 91 -1.71 3.77 -8.43
CA LEU A 91 -3.08 3.83 -8.98
C LEU A 91 -3.58 2.43 -9.36
N GLN A 92 -2.71 1.56 -9.89
CA GLN A 92 -3.06 0.18 -10.23
C GLN A 92 -3.46 -0.65 -9.00
N TYR A 93 -3.00 -0.25 -7.81
CA TYR A 93 -3.44 -0.84 -6.56
C TYR A 93 -4.69 -0.16 -6.00
N LEU A 94 -4.70 1.17 -5.94
CA LEU A 94 -5.77 1.93 -5.28
C LEU A 94 -7.10 1.86 -6.02
N LEU A 95 -7.10 1.99 -7.34
CA LEU A 95 -8.36 2.06 -8.10
C LEU A 95 -9.14 0.74 -8.02
N PRO A 96 -8.55 -0.45 -8.31
CA PRO A 96 -9.29 -1.71 -8.25
C PRO A 96 -9.71 -2.12 -6.83
N ASN A 97 -8.89 -1.78 -5.82
CA ASN A 97 -9.14 -2.26 -4.45
C ASN A 97 -10.05 -1.34 -3.64
N PHE A 98 -10.07 -0.05 -3.94
CA PHE A 98 -10.81 0.92 -3.12
C PHE A 98 -11.80 1.76 -3.90
N VAL A 99 -11.41 2.30 -5.05
CA VAL A 99 -12.22 3.27 -5.80
C VAL A 99 -13.32 2.58 -6.61
N PHE A 100 -12.97 1.56 -7.40
CA PHE A 100 -13.95 0.87 -8.24
C PHE A 100 -15.05 0.18 -7.42
N PRO A 101 -14.75 -0.54 -6.33
CA PRO A 101 -15.79 -1.11 -5.48
C PRO A 101 -16.73 -0.06 -4.88
N GLN A 102 -16.21 1.11 -4.52
CA GLN A 102 -17.02 2.21 -4.00
C GLN A 102 -17.95 2.78 -5.08
N ILE A 103 -17.44 3.01 -6.29
CA ILE A 103 -18.24 3.47 -7.42
C ILE A 103 -19.35 2.45 -7.77
N GLU A 104 -19.03 1.17 -7.80
CA GLU A 104 -20.00 0.11 -8.09
C GLU A 104 -21.10 0.04 -7.03
N LYS A 105 -20.72 0.20 -5.77
CA LYS A 105 -21.67 0.24 -4.66
C LYS A 105 -22.60 1.45 -4.73
N GLU A 106 -22.10 2.63 -5.04
CA GLU A 106 -22.89 3.87 -5.09
C GLU A 106 -23.73 3.97 -6.36
N SER A 107 -23.19 3.58 -7.50
CA SER A 107 -23.88 3.67 -8.78
C SER A 107 -24.80 2.48 -9.09
N GLY A 108 -24.61 1.35 -8.42
CA GLY A 108 -25.27 0.08 -8.74
C GLY A 108 -24.87 -0.51 -10.09
N LYS A 109 -23.81 -0.01 -10.72
CA LYS A 109 -23.34 -0.44 -12.04
C LYS A 109 -21.86 -0.87 -11.97
N PRO A 110 -21.47 -1.92 -12.70
CA PRO A 110 -20.07 -2.34 -12.75
C PRO A 110 -19.22 -1.29 -13.46
N VAL A 111 -17.99 -1.12 -13.00
CA VAL A 111 -16.98 -0.30 -13.69
C VAL A 111 -16.67 -0.95 -15.04
N PRO A 112 -16.71 -0.18 -16.15
CA PRO A 112 -16.43 -0.72 -17.47
C PRO A 112 -15.06 -1.40 -17.56
N ALA A 113 -14.99 -2.53 -18.28
CA ALA A 113 -13.75 -3.30 -18.42
C ALA A 113 -12.61 -2.45 -19.02
N TRP A 114 -12.91 -1.61 -20.01
CA TRP A 114 -11.90 -0.74 -20.62
C TRP A 114 -11.21 0.20 -19.61
N LEU A 115 -11.92 0.67 -18.59
CA LEU A 115 -11.35 1.51 -17.53
C LEU A 115 -10.56 0.65 -16.54
N ARG A 116 -11.10 -0.51 -16.18
CA ARG A 116 -10.47 -1.45 -15.26
C ARG A 116 -9.14 -1.97 -15.80
N ASP A 117 -9.09 -2.25 -17.10
CA ASP A 117 -7.92 -2.85 -17.77
C ASP A 117 -6.87 -1.81 -18.19
N ASN A 118 -7.18 -0.51 -18.14
CA ASN A 118 -6.31 0.57 -18.59
C ASN A 118 -5.92 1.55 -17.46
N VAL A 119 -5.83 1.09 -16.22
CA VAL A 119 -5.33 1.90 -15.12
C VAL A 119 -3.85 2.19 -15.34
N PRO A 120 -3.44 3.48 -15.41
CA PRO A 120 -2.06 3.84 -15.65
C PRO A 120 -1.15 3.42 -14.49
N ASP A 121 0.08 3.05 -14.81
CA ASP A 121 1.14 2.78 -13.83
C ASP A 121 1.73 4.11 -13.33
N LEU A 122 1.03 4.71 -12.37
CA LEU A 122 1.39 5.98 -11.77
C LEU A 122 1.38 5.88 -10.25
N LEU A 123 2.33 6.57 -9.63
CA LEU A 123 2.36 6.77 -8.18
C LEU A 123 1.74 8.13 -7.85
N LEU A 124 0.80 8.15 -6.92
CA LEU A 124 0.24 9.39 -6.41
C LEU A 124 1.29 10.18 -5.63
N PRO A 125 1.28 11.52 -5.71
CA PRO A 125 2.19 12.35 -4.94
C PRO A 125 2.02 12.16 -3.43
N TRP A 126 3.12 12.28 -2.69
CA TRP A 126 3.14 12.10 -1.23
C TRP A 126 2.19 13.02 -0.47
N PHE A 127 1.98 14.24 -0.92
CA PHE A 127 1.13 15.19 -0.22
C PHE A 127 -0.33 14.73 -0.08
N ILE A 128 -0.78 13.80 -0.92
CA ILE A 128 -2.13 13.22 -0.82
C ILE A 128 -2.26 12.37 0.46
N PHE A 129 -1.17 11.80 0.94
CA PHE A 129 -1.14 10.92 2.13
C PHE A 129 -0.65 11.63 3.40
N SER A 130 0.06 12.74 3.26
CA SER A 130 0.65 13.46 4.39
C SER A 130 -0.26 14.53 5.01
N GLY A 131 -1.45 14.73 4.44
CA GLY A 131 -2.33 15.84 4.82
C GLY A 131 -1.82 17.20 4.33
N PRO A 132 -2.60 18.27 4.52
CA PRO A 132 -2.17 19.61 4.15
C PRO A 132 -0.94 20.01 4.98
N PRO A 133 -0.01 20.80 4.40
CA PRO A 133 1.12 21.32 5.14
C PRO A 133 0.64 22.16 6.35
N PRO A 134 1.38 22.19 7.45
CA PRO A 134 0.95 22.84 8.70
C PRO A 134 0.63 24.32 8.56
N ASP A 135 1.05 24.96 7.49
CA ASP A 135 0.84 26.40 7.23
C ASP A 135 -0.38 26.69 6.32
N ALA A 136 -1.16 25.70 5.96
CA ALA A 136 -2.33 25.87 5.07
C ALA A 136 -3.60 26.37 5.80
N GLU A 137 -3.55 26.57 7.12
CA GLU A 137 -4.65 27.06 7.96
C GLU A 137 -4.53 28.54 8.35
N ASN A 138 -4.14 29.42 7.45
CA ASN A 138 -4.24 30.87 7.68
C ASN A 138 -4.91 31.58 6.50
#